data_a044097b396d46d6d14c717fc0f52f38
#
_entry.id   a044097b396d46d6d14c717fc0f52f38
#
_cell.length_a   1.000
_cell.length_b   1.000
_cell.length_c   1.000
_cell.angle_alpha   90.00
_cell.angle_beta   90.00
_cell.angle_gamma   90.00
#
_symmetry.space_group_name_H-M   'P 1'
#
loop_
_entity.id
_entity.type
_entity.pdbx_description
1 polymer ?
#
loop_
_entity_poly.entity_id
_entity_poly.type
_entity_poly.pdbx_seq_one_letter_code
_entity_poly.pdbx_strand_id
1 'polypeptide(L)'
;GFTYVNLVPDGHISSQLIKLNLTFVAVLLVAIAASVTISVLFTVRFNNPVQRIVESIKSLNEQDTVPRHDNEFELIRGNIGFLLQQRHLRHQDLEEKHALLRYHSYMNKLKKIRGLPVTGADQLGEQKPFQVVLFHLSFNHPFHTEIQAEEERAASYIREYINHVVTKELEGSLTFQIERNQILSIVHPEPGEEDRLRTTLDGIVGVLSTDKAYCFLTIAVSPLHAHTADLTDAYEEALGMIRHRPFDDETVVLEAQHVPQEPFVVPDALMQEIKANVQAGNAANVLQVLRRLMGQMEKRKADALAYREFAREITHKTTRLLHGMGLECGKLTDLEPEQLHTVSKLDRYFEAMIGEACRRINNKKEAADPIITGATAYVTERYTEDITLDLVASWLNITGGYLSTYFKDKTGINFLDFVNDVRIGKAKELLRQTDLRIQDIAGQVGYQNMNSFNRMFKKITGVTPSEYRRSGTQM
;
A
#
# COMPACT_ATOMS: atom_id res chain seq x y z
N GLY A 1 67.35 -17.69 -30.37
CA GLY A 1 66.03 -17.36 -29.91
C GLY A 1 65.08 -17.32 -31.09
N PHE A 2 64.09 -18.15 -31.14
CA PHE A 2 63.02 -18.11 -32.15
C PHE A 2 61.92 -17.19 -31.63
N THR A 3 61.62 -16.12 -32.40
CA THR A 3 60.51 -15.22 -32.12
C THR A 3 59.29 -15.69 -32.92
N TYR A 4 58.26 -16.13 -32.23
CA TYR A 4 56.98 -16.45 -32.86
C TYR A 4 56.19 -15.16 -33.06
N VAL A 5 55.97 -14.80 -34.32
CA VAL A 5 55.05 -13.72 -34.67
C VAL A 5 53.71 -14.34 -35.04
N ASN A 6 52.74 -14.10 -34.24
CA ASN A 6 51.35 -14.56 -34.50
C ASN A 6 50.65 -13.49 -35.34
N LEU A 7 50.55 -13.74 -36.64
CA LEU A 7 49.79 -12.86 -37.58
C LEU A 7 48.29 -13.21 -37.44
N VAL A 8 47.58 -12.39 -36.73
CA VAL A 8 46.13 -12.46 -36.70
C VAL A 8 45.59 -11.67 -37.91
N PRO A 9 44.77 -12.27 -38.77
CA PRO A 9 44.25 -11.55 -39.94
C PRO A 9 43.40 -10.37 -39.48
N ASP A 10 43.70 -9.19 -39.99
CA ASP A 10 43.03 -7.89 -39.65
C ASP A 10 41.51 -7.93 -39.86
N GLY A 11 41.02 -8.79 -40.75
CA GLY A 11 39.61 -8.98 -41.02
C GLY A 11 38.80 -9.62 -39.86
N HIS A 12 39.48 -10.33 -38.93
CA HIS A 12 38.75 -10.97 -37.81
C HIS A 12 38.60 -10.00 -36.63
N ILE A 13 39.56 -9.13 -36.41
CA ILE A 13 39.52 -8.09 -35.37
C ILE A 13 38.58 -6.99 -35.76
N SER A 14 38.62 -6.56 -37.07
CA SER A 14 37.72 -5.53 -37.57
C SER A 14 36.24 -5.97 -37.55
N SER A 15 35.96 -7.26 -37.83
CA SER A 15 34.57 -7.77 -37.82
C SER A 15 34.00 -7.86 -36.38
N GLN A 16 34.80 -8.18 -35.37
CA GLN A 16 34.40 -8.18 -33.98
C GLN A 16 34.21 -6.75 -33.43
N LEU A 17 35.10 -5.81 -33.82
CA LEU A 17 34.95 -4.40 -33.46
C LEU A 17 33.70 -3.76 -34.09
N ILE A 18 33.39 -4.13 -35.33
CA ILE A 18 32.17 -3.66 -36.00
C ILE A 18 30.92 -4.22 -35.30
N LYS A 19 30.92 -5.51 -34.95
CA LYS A 19 29.78 -6.10 -34.16
C LYS A 19 29.64 -5.45 -32.79
N LEU A 20 30.76 -5.21 -32.08
CA LEU A 20 30.75 -4.53 -30.79
C LEU A 20 30.21 -3.09 -30.90
N ASN A 21 30.67 -2.34 -31.90
CA ASN A 21 30.17 -0.99 -32.18
C ASN A 21 28.68 -1.02 -32.55
N LEU A 22 28.24 -1.99 -33.37
CA LEU A 22 26.86 -2.12 -33.77
C LEU A 22 25.95 -2.44 -32.54
N THR A 23 26.40 -3.32 -31.65
CA THR A 23 25.68 -3.60 -30.41
C THR A 23 25.65 -2.38 -29.48
N PHE A 24 26.75 -1.63 -29.40
CA PHE A 24 26.80 -0.42 -28.59
C PHE A 24 25.84 0.66 -29.13
N VAL A 25 25.79 0.84 -30.46
CA VAL A 25 24.86 1.76 -31.12
C VAL A 25 23.42 1.30 -30.91
N ALA A 26 23.13 -0.01 -31.01
CA ALA A 26 21.79 -0.55 -30.75
C ALA A 26 21.34 -0.32 -29.31
N VAL A 27 22.20 -0.57 -28.34
CA VAL A 27 21.90 -0.32 -26.91
C VAL A 27 21.69 1.17 -26.66
N LEU A 28 22.52 2.04 -27.28
CA LEU A 28 22.37 3.49 -27.18
C LEU A 28 21.02 3.96 -27.74
N LEU A 29 20.62 3.44 -28.90
CA LEU A 29 19.33 3.77 -29.53
C LEU A 29 18.15 3.31 -28.67
N VAL A 30 18.23 2.11 -28.08
CA VAL A 30 17.21 1.61 -27.15
C VAL A 30 17.14 2.48 -25.90
N ALA A 31 18.28 2.89 -25.34
CA ALA A 31 18.33 3.77 -24.17
C ALA A 31 17.75 5.16 -24.48
N ILE A 32 18.05 5.72 -25.65
CA ILE A 32 17.46 7.01 -26.08
C ILE A 32 15.95 6.86 -26.30
N ALA A 33 15.49 5.79 -26.96
CA ALA A 33 14.08 5.52 -27.16
C ALA A 33 13.33 5.35 -25.83
N ALA A 34 13.92 4.61 -24.88
CA ALA A 34 13.38 4.44 -23.54
C ALA A 34 13.32 5.77 -22.79
N SER A 35 14.39 6.58 -22.86
CA SER A 35 14.44 7.91 -22.22
C SER A 35 13.38 8.86 -22.80
N VAL A 36 13.22 8.89 -24.12
CA VAL A 36 12.18 9.70 -24.77
C VAL A 36 10.79 9.20 -24.38
N THR A 37 10.57 7.89 -24.38
CA THR A 37 9.28 7.30 -23.99
C THR A 37 8.94 7.62 -22.53
N ILE A 38 9.90 7.47 -21.63
CA ILE A 38 9.72 7.82 -20.20
C ILE A 38 9.46 9.32 -20.05
N SER A 39 10.20 10.17 -20.77
CA SER A 39 9.99 11.62 -20.74
C SER A 39 8.61 12.02 -21.25
N VAL A 40 8.15 11.42 -22.36
CA VAL A 40 6.82 11.67 -22.91
C VAL A 40 5.72 11.16 -21.97
N LEU A 41 5.88 9.96 -21.42
CA LEU A 41 4.94 9.40 -20.44
C LEU A 41 4.89 10.26 -19.16
N PHE A 42 6.03 10.72 -18.69
CA PHE A 42 6.11 11.62 -17.56
C PHE A 42 5.42 12.96 -17.85
N THR A 43 5.71 13.55 -19.02
CA THR A 43 5.08 14.81 -19.45
C THR A 43 3.57 14.68 -19.59
N VAL A 44 3.09 13.63 -20.24
CA VAL A 44 1.64 13.39 -20.42
C VAL A 44 0.96 13.07 -19.09
N ARG A 45 1.62 12.31 -18.23
CA ARG A 45 1.03 11.85 -16.96
C ARG A 45 1.11 12.89 -15.83
N PHE A 46 2.11 13.76 -15.82
CA PHE A 46 2.31 14.77 -14.78
C PHE A 46 2.05 16.20 -15.25
N ASN A 47 2.46 16.57 -16.45
CA ASN A 47 2.32 17.94 -16.93
C ASN A 47 0.90 18.25 -17.43
N ASN A 48 0.23 17.30 -18.09
CA ASN A 48 -1.11 17.52 -18.61
C ASN A 48 -2.19 17.75 -17.52
N PRO A 49 -2.21 17.00 -16.39
CA PRO A 49 -3.14 17.31 -15.31
C PRO A 49 -2.91 18.70 -14.70
N VAL A 50 -1.63 19.03 -14.45
CA VAL A 50 -1.25 20.35 -13.90
C VAL A 50 -1.62 21.47 -14.87
N GLN A 51 -1.35 21.29 -16.18
CA GLN A 51 -1.72 22.28 -17.21
C GLN A 51 -3.23 22.46 -17.34
N ARG A 52 -4.02 21.39 -17.25
CA ARG A 52 -5.50 21.50 -17.28
C ARG A 52 -6.04 22.27 -16.08
N ILE A 53 -5.48 22.06 -14.88
CA ILE A 53 -5.80 22.85 -13.70
C ILE A 53 -5.40 24.31 -13.93
N VAL A 54 -4.22 24.57 -14.49
CA VAL A 54 -3.73 25.92 -14.83
C VAL A 54 -4.60 26.56 -15.91
N GLU A 55 -5.01 25.81 -16.95
CA GLU A 55 -5.88 26.30 -18.01
C GLU A 55 -7.31 26.58 -17.50
N SER A 56 -7.83 25.74 -16.63
CA SER A 56 -9.12 25.98 -15.95
C SER A 56 -9.05 27.23 -15.06
N ILE A 57 -7.96 27.46 -14.35
CA ILE A 57 -7.71 28.70 -13.60
C ILE A 57 -7.54 29.90 -14.52
N LYS A 58 -6.88 29.74 -15.68
CA LYS A 58 -6.73 30.81 -16.70
C LYS A 58 -8.03 31.19 -17.40
N SER A 59 -8.88 30.21 -17.72
CA SER A 59 -10.19 30.47 -18.36
C SER A 59 -11.14 31.24 -17.43
N LEU A 60 -10.90 31.18 -16.12
CA LEU A 60 -11.67 31.93 -15.12
C LEU A 60 -11.17 33.38 -14.94
N ASN A 61 -10.03 33.75 -15.54
CA ASN A 61 -9.39 35.06 -15.33
C ASN A 61 -9.20 35.78 -16.67
N GLU A 62 -10.29 36.05 -17.41
CA GLU A 62 -10.27 36.69 -18.75
C GLU A 62 -9.82 38.16 -18.80
N GLN A 63 -9.41 38.80 -17.70
CA GLN A 63 -9.23 40.25 -17.70
C GLN A 63 -7.84 40.80 -17.36
N ASP A 64 -6.81 40.02 -17.02
CA ASP A 64 -5.51 40.64 -16.77
C ASP A 64 -4.30 39.85 -17.30
N THR A 65 -3.43 40.61 -17.97
CA THR A 65 -2.15 40.19 -18.54
C THR A 65 -1.19 39.65 -17.47
N VAL A 66 -1.02 38.34 -17.42
CA VAL A 66 -0.06 37.67 -16.53
C VAL A 66 1.29 37.55 -17.24
N PRO A 67 2.43 37.95 -16.63
CA PRO A 67 3.77 37.76 -17.20
C PRO A 67 4.08 36.27 -17.39
N ARG A 68 4.68 35.94 -18.55
CA ARG A 68 5.16 34.59 -18.87
C ARG A 68 6.29 34.21 -17.92
N HIS A 69 6.03 33.27 -17.02
CA HIS A 69 7.08 32.57 -16.27
C HIS A 69 7.25 31.14 -16.83
N ASP A 70 8.51 30.73 -16.96
CA ASP A 70 8.90 29.43 -17.55
C ASP A 70 8.68 28.23 -16.62
N ASN A 71 8.08 28.43 -15.42
CA ASN A 71 7.83 27.37 -14.47
C ASN A 71 6.37 27.41 -13.98
N GLU A 72 5.60 26.37 -14.28
CA GLU A 72 4.17 26.25 -14.00
C GLU A 72 3.84 26.31 -12.50
N PHE A 73 4.75 25.84 -11.64
CA PHE A 73 4.62 25.98 -10.18
C PHE A 73 4.80 27.43 -9.71
N GLU A 74 5.66 28.21 -10.33
CA GLU A 74 5.79 29.64 -10.04
C GLU A 74 4.60 30.44 -10.56
N LEU A 75 4.00 30.01 -11.65
CA LEU A 75 2.77 30.61 -12.20
C LEU A 75 1.57 30.33 -11.27
N ILE A 76 1.45 29.14 -10.74
CA ILE A 76 0.43 28.79 -9.71
C ILE A 76 0.70 29.60 -8.44
N ARG A 77 1.94 29.66 -7.99
CA ARG A 77 2.33 30.44 -6.79
C ARG A 77 2.14 31.93 -6.98
N GLY A 78 2.46 32.45 -8.17
CA GLY A 78 2.28 33.85 -8.53
C GLY A 78 0.81 34.24 -8.66
N ASN A 79 -0.01 33.39 -9.28
CA ASN A 79 -1.46 33.65 -9.40
C ASN A 79 -2.17 33.52 -8.05
N ILE A 80 -1.80 32.56 -7.20
CA ILE A 80 -2.33 32.48 -5.83
C ILE A 80 -1.89 33.72 -5.04
N GLY A 81 -0.61 34.13 -5.17
CA GLY A 81 -0.11 35.34 -4.55
C GLY A 81 -0.85 36.60 -5.03
N PHE A 82 -1.10 36.72 -6.34
CA PHE A 82 -1.83 37.85 -6.94
C PHE A 82 -3.32 37.86 -6.56
N LEU A 83 -3.99 36.71 -6.56
CA LEU A 83 -5.39 36.57 -6.10
C LEU A 83 -5.52 36.86 -4.60
N LEU A 84 -4.55 36.42 -3.80
CA LEU A 84 -4.49 36.75 -2.38
C LEU A 84 -4.23 38.27 -2.18
N GLN A 85 -3.40 38.89 -3.01
CA GLN A 85 -3.06 40.29 -2.92
C GLN A 85 -4.15 41.24 -3.44
N GLN A 86 -4.88 40.88 -4.49
CA GLN A 86 -6.05 41.64 -4.98
C GLN A 86 -7.24 41.58 -4.00
N ARG A 87 -7.47 40.45 -3.36
CA ARG A 87 -8.45 40.35 -2.27
C ARG A 87 -8.05 41.18 -1.06
N HIS A 88 -6.74 41.41 -0.83
CA HIS A 88 -6.21 42.11 0.32
C HIS A 88 -6.50 43.61 0.36
N LEU A 89 -6.85 44.25 -0.74
CA LEU A 89 -6.82 45.70 -0.82
C LEU A 89 -8.17 46.45 -0.74
N ARG A 90 -9.34 45.80 -0.72
CA ARG A 90 -10.59 46.58 -0.76
C ARG A 90 -11.73 46.26 0.24
N HIS A 91 -11.80 45.09 0.87
CA HIS A 91 -12.89 44.80 1.82
C HIS A 91 -12.45 44.02 3.08
N GLN A 92 -11.22 44.20 3.47
CA GLN A 92 -10.51 43.24 4.32
C GLN A 92 -10.89 43.20 5.80
N ASP A 93 -11.31 44.23 6.42
CA ASP A 93 -11.33 44.25 7.91
C ASP A 93 -12.64 43.78 8.54
N LEU A 94 -13.76 43.98 7.88
CA LEU A 94 -15.09 43.63 8.42
C LEU A 94 -15.60 42.26 7.92
N GLU A 95 -15.48 41.97 6.64
CA GLU A 95 -15.93 40.70 6.09
C GLU A 95 -15.05 39.52 6.54
N GLU A 96 -13.73 39.72 6.67
CA GLU A 96 -12.84 38.69 7.23
C GLU A 96 -13.16 38.37 8.69
N LYS A 97 -13.41 39.39 9.51
CA LYS A 97 -13.83 39.19 10.90
C LYS A 97 -15.18 38.48 11.01
N HIS A 98 -16.11 38.83 10.14
CA HIS A 98 -17.40 38.16 10.09
C HIS A 98 -17.31 36.74 9.54
N ALA A 99 -16.47 36.47 8.53
CA ALA A 99 -16.22 35.15 8.02
C ALA A 99 -15.51 34.25 9.06
N LEU A 100 -14.53 34.80 9.76
CA LEU A 100 -13.82 34.08 10.83
C LEU A 100 -14.74 33.76 12.01
N LEU A 101 -15.58 34.70 12.41
CA LEU A 101 -16.59 34.47 13.46
C LEU A 101 -17.62 33.43 13.04
N ARG A 102 -18.08 33.49 11.79
CA ARG A 102 -18.96 32.43 11.22
C ARG A 102 -18.29 31.09 11.24
N TYR A 103 -17.04 31.00 10.76
CA TYR A 103 -16.25 29.78 10.79
C TYR A 103 -16.14 29.20 12.20
N HIS A 104 -15.73 30.00 13.17
CA HIS A 104 -15.65 29.56 14.57
C HIS A 104 -16.98 29.12 15.16
N SER A 105 -18.07 29.84 14.84
CA SER A 105 -19.40 29.47 15.29
C SER A 105 -19.83 28.11 14.72
N TYR A 106 -19.64 27.88 13.42
CA TYR A 106 -19.96 26.62 12.79
C TYR A 106 -19.08 25.48 13.29
N MET A 107 -17.78 25.69 13.41
CA MET A 107 -16.86 24.67 13.97
C MET A 107 -17.21 24.29 15.41
N ASN A 108 -17.57 25.25 16.24
CA ASN A 108 -18.00 24.97 17.62
C ASN A 108 -19.31 24.17 17.65
N LYS A 109 -20.27 24.49 16.78
CA LYS A 109 -21.51 23.72 16.65
C LYS A 109 -21.23 22.29 16.20
N LEU A 110 -20.43 22.10 15.15
CA LEU A 110 -20.07 20.77 14.63
C LEU A 110 -19.32 19.90 15.64
N LYS A 111 -18.40 20.49 16.41
CA LYS A 111 -17.65 19.79 17.46
C LYS A 111 -18.41 19.63 18.77
N LYS A 112 -19.68 20.07 18.83
CA LYS A 112 -20.50 20.07 20.07
C LYS A 112 -19.80 20.75 21.26
N ILE A 113 -18.88 21.69 20.98
CA ILE A 113 -18.19 22.45 22.01
C ILE A 113 -19.15 23.54 22.49
N ARG A 114 -19.61 23.42 23.72
CA ARG A 114 -20.37 24.49 24.41
C ARG A 114 -19.40 25.66 24.70
N GLY A 115 -19.25 26.56 23.73
CA GLY A 115 -18.55 27.81 23.92
C GLY A 115 -19.46 28.85 24.58
N LEU A 116 -18.85 29.91 25.17
CA LEU A 116 -19.58 31.11 25.58
C LEU A 116 -20.41 31.60 24.38
N PRO A 117 -21.68 32.01 24.59
CA PRO A 117 -22.45 32.63 23.53
C PRO A 117 -21.68 33.85 23.05
N VAL A 118 -21.19 33.81 21.82
CA VAL A 118 -20.61 35.00 21.19
C VAL A 118 -21.83 35.89 20.95
N THR A 119 -21.99 36.90 21.81
CA THR A 119 -23.00 37.94 21.70
C THR A 119 -22.91 38.53 20.30
N GLY A 120 -23.88 38.24 19.45
CA GLY A 120 -23.91 38.59 18.01
C GLY A 120 -23.89 37.41 17.05
N ALA A 121 -23.61 36.20 17.48
CA ALA A 121 -23.64 35.00 16.61
C ALA A 121 -25.05 34.51 16.31
N ASP A 122 -26.03 34.86 17.16
CA ASP A 122 -27.46 34.63 16.90
C ASP A 122 -28.05 35.59 15.85
N GLN A 123 -27.33 36.67 15.50
CA GLN A 123 -27.64 37.56 14.37
C GLN A 123 -26.96 37.10 13.06
N LEU A 124 -26.33 35.93 13.03
CA LEU A 124 -25.85 35.30 11.81
C LEU A 124 -27.03 34.84 10.95
N GLY A 125 -27.63 35.88 10.40
CA GLY A 125 -28.38 35.83 9.19
C GLY A 125 -29.59 34.88 9.21
N GLU A 126 -30.69 35.48 8.90
CA GLU A 126 -31.78 34.87 8.14
C GLU A 126 -31.85 33.37 8.29
N GLN A 127 -32.92 32.91 8.83
CA GLN A 127 -33.39 31.51 8.80
C GLN A 127 -33.61 31.08 7.33
N LYS A 128 -32.50 31.09 6.56
CA LYS A 128 -32.52 30.58 5.20
C LYS A 128 -32.35 29.07 5.25
N PRO A 129 -33.15 28.32 4.52
CA PRO A 129 -32.89 26.89 4.34
C PRO A 129 -31.47 26.66 3.82
N PHE A 130 -30.86 25.59 4.25
CA PHE A 130 -29.49 25.23 3.86
C PHE A 130 -29.32 23.72 3.64
N GLN A 131 -28.34 23.37 2.88
CA GLN A 131 -27.83 22.00 2.75
C GLN A 131 -26.36 21.98 3.11
N VAL A 132 -25.93 20.86 3.68
CA VAL A 132 -24.52 20.53 3.87
C VAL A 132 -24.04 19.69 2.71
N VAL A 133 -22.99 20.13 2.05
CA VAL A 133 -22.26 19.33 1.07
C VAL A 133 -20.91 18.96 1.70
N LEU A 134 -20.75 17.67 2.00
CA LEU A 134 -19.54 17.15 2.62
C LEU A 134 -18.69 16.41 1.58
N PHE A 135 -17.48 16.89 1.35
CA PHE A 135 -16.50 16.30 0.46
C PHE A 135 -15.50 15.51 1.31
N HIS A 136 -15.40 14.23 1.07
CA HIS A 136 -14.43 13.36 1.69
C HIS A 136 -13.40 12.92 0.67
N LEU A 137 -12.13 13.27 0.90
CA LEU A 137 -11.01 12.91 0.05
C LEU A 137 -10.44 11.57 0.50
N SER A 138 -10.20 10.70 -0.47
CA SER A 138 -9.51 9.44 -0.26
C SER A 138 -8.28 9.38 -1.17
N PHE A 139 -7.08 9.26 -0.57
CA PHE A 139 -5.83 9.19 -1.31
C PHE A 139 -5.44 7.74 -1.56
N ASN A 140 -5.03 7.44 -2.79
CA ASN A 140 -4.59 6.12 -3.19
C ASN A 140 -3.07 5.96 -2.96
N HIS A 141 -2.61 4.70 -2.90
CA HIS A 141 -1.18 4.39 -2.71
C HIS A 141 -0.22 5.13 -3.67
N PRO A 142 -0.50 5.29 -4.97
CA PRO A 142 0.36 6.06 -5.87
C PRO A 142 0.58 7.51 -5.43
N PHE A 143 -0.40 8.14 -4.77
CA PHE A 143 -0.22 9.49 -4.23
C PHE A 143 0.95 9.54 -3.23
N HIS A 144 1.02 8.59 -2.31
CA HIS A 144 2.05 8.54 -1.28
C HIS A 144 3.43 8.14 -1.83
N THR A 145 3.47 7.30 -2.86
CA THR A 145 4.73 6.75 -3.39
C THR A 145 5.32 7.56 -4.54
N GLU A 146 4.49 8.09 -5.43
CA GLU A 146 4.93 8.78 -6.64
C GLU A 146 4.99 10.30 -6.44
N ILE A 147 3.98 10.89 -5.79
CA ILE A 147 3.89 12.34 -5.62
C ILE A 147 4.69 12.82 -4.41
N GLN A 148 4.79 11.97 -3.35
CA GLN A 148 5.47 12.28 -2.08
C GLN A 148 5.04 13.63 -1.48
N ALA A 149 3.84 14.11 -1.85
CA ALA A 149 3.29 15.35 -1.34
C ALA A 149 2.56 15.11 -0.03
N GLU A 150 2.51 16.14 0.79
CA GLU A 150 1.71 16.11 2.02
C GLU A 150 0.22 16.15 1.66
N GLU A 151 -0.57 15.19 2.16
CA GLU A 151 -2.02 15.14 1.97
C GLU A 151 -2.71 16.46 2.34
N GLU A 152 -2.22 17.14 3.37
CA GLU A 152 -2.75 18.43 3.83
C GLU A 152 -2.63 19.52 2.77
N ARG A 153 -1.52 19.54 2.02
CA ARG A 153 -1.35 20.50 0.91
C ARG A 153 -2.30 20.19 -0.23
N ALA A 154 -2.42 18.90 -0.62
CA ALA A 154 -3.33 18.49 -1.67
C ALA A 154 -4.78 18.83 -1.27
N ALA A 155 -5.19 18.50 -0.04
CA ALA A 155 -6.50 18.84 0.48
C ALA A 155 -6.76 20.36 0.49
N SER A 156 -5.75 21.16 0.80
CA SER A 156 -5.87 22.63 0.77
C SER A 156 -6.10 23.17 -0.65
N TYR A 157 -5.41 22.65 -1.66
CA TYR A 157 -5.65 23.03 -3.07
C TYR A 157 -7.03 22.62 -3.56
N ILE A 158 -7.44 21.39 -3.24
CA ILE A 158 -8.79 20.90 -3.58
C ILE A 158 -9.85 21.74 -2.88
N ARG A 159 -9.65 22.12 -1.63
CA ARG A 159 -10.54 23.03 -0.90
C ARG A 159 -10.67 24.40 -1.59
N GLU A 160 -9.55 25.00 -1.99
CA GLU A 160 -9.59 26.31 -2.68
C GLU A 160 -10.33 26.20 -4.01
N TYR A 161 -10.11 25.12 -4.77
CA TYR A 161 -10.84 24.86 -6.00
C TYR A 161 -12.36 24.71 -5.74
N ILE A 162 -12.76 23.87 -4.78
CA ILE A 162 -14.15 23.66 -4.39
C ILE A 162 -14.76 24.98 -3.93
N ASN A 163 -14.06 25.72 -3.06
CA ASN A 163 -14.54 27.01 -2.58
C ASN A 163 -14.78 28.01 -3.72
N HIS A 164 -13.84 28.08 -4.67
CA HIS A 164 -13.98 28.96 -5.82
C HIS A 164 -15.21 28.60 -6.68
N VAL A 165 -15.37 27.31 -7.02
CA VAL A 165 -16.49 26.86 -7.84
C VAL A 165 -17.82 27.05 -7.13
N VAL A 166 -17.91 26.63 -5.86
CA VAL A 166 -19.14 26.73 -5.06
C VAL A 166 -19.54 28.18 -4.83
N THR A 167 -18.59 29.06 -4.50
CA THR A 167 -18.91 30.49 -4.25
C THR A 167 -19.32 31.22 -5.52
N LYS A 168 -18.74 30.83 -6.68
CA LYS A 168 -19.06 31.43 -7.97
C LYS A 168 -20.48 31.07 -8.43
N GLU A 169 -20.83 29.80 -8.28
CA GLU A 169 -22.11 29.28 -8.82
C GLU A 169 -23.29 29.37 -7.81
N LEU A 170 -22.99 29.38 -6.50
CA LEU A 170 -23.95 29.36 -5.43
C LEU A 170 -23.68 30.51 -4.47
N GLU A 171 -24.41 31.63 -4.66
CA GLU A 171 -24.23 32.84 -3.85
C GLU A 171 -24.49 32.58 -2.35
N GLY A 172 -23.66 33.18 -1.50
CA GLY A 172 -23.82 33.07 -0.04
C GLY A 172 -23.33 31.75 0.57
N SER A 173 -22.80 30.84 -0.24
CA SER A 173 -22.22 29.60 0.25
C SER A 173 -20.91 29.83 1.05
N LEU A 174 -20.61 28.91 1.97
CA LEU A 174 -19.43 28.93 2.80
C LEU A 174 -18.73 27.59 2.78
N THR A 175 -17.44 27.54 2.37
CA THR A 175 -16.64 26.33 2.30
C THR A 175 -15.48 26.39 3.25
N PHE A 176 -15.26 25.32 4.03
CA PHE A 176 -14.13 25.22 4.97
C PHE A 176 -13.73 23.76 5.19
N GLN A 177 -12.49 23.59 5.64
CA GLN A 177 -11.94 22.28 5.98
C GLN A 177 -12.24 21.94 7.43
N ILE A 178 -12.80 20.75 7.68
CA ILE A 178 -13.12 20.28 9.04
C ILE A 178 -12.00 19.38 9.57
N GLU A 179 -11.56 18.45 8.74
CA GLU A 179 -10.49 17.49 9.02
C GLU A 179 -9.51 17.44 7.85
N ARG A 180 -8.41 16.70 8.01
CA ARG A 180 -7.38 16.53 6.98
C ARG A 180 -7.94 16.21 5.59
N ASN A 181 -8.96 15.36 5.55
CA ASN A 181 -9.55 14.80 4.35
C ASN A 181 -11.04 15.15 4.20
N GLN A 182 -11.56 16.11 4.97
CA GLN A 182 -12.95 16.52 4.94
C GLN A 182 -13.09 18.02 4.72
N ILE A 183 -13.81 18.37 3.66
CA ILE A 183 -14.18 19.73 3.29
C ILE A 183 -15.69 19.83 3.35
N LEU A 184 -16.20 20.86 3.98
CA LEU A 184 -17.62 21.10 4.12
C LEU A 184 -18.01 22.41 3.43
N SER A 185 -19.06 22.35 2.62
CA SER A 185 -19.71 23.54 2.09
C SER A 185 -21.13 23.62 2.65
N ILE A 186 -21.49 24.80 3.16
CA ILE A 186 -22.87 25.14 3.50
C ILE A 186 -23.40 25.93 2.33
N VAL A 187 -24.47 25.44 1.71
CA VAL A 187 -25.10 26.04 0.53
C VAL A 187 -26.52 26.42 0.86
N HIS A 188 -27.00 27.50 0.28
CA HIS A 188 -28.36 28.00 0.45
C HIS A 188 -29.06 27.94 -0.91
N PRO A 189 -29.65 26.79 -1.30
CA PRO A 189 -30.35 26.69 -2.58
C PRO A 189 -31.60 27.55 -2.57
N GLU A 190 -31.79 28.33 -3.63
CA GLU A 190 -33.05 29.01 -3.83
C GLU A 190 -34.14 28.07 -4.38
N PRO A 191 -35.40 28.29 -4.09
CA PRO A 191 -36.47 27.44 -4.60
C PRO A 191 -36.45 27.37 -6.12
N GLY A 192 -36.26 26.17 -6.68
CA GLY A 192 -36.17 25.94 -8.13
C GLY A 192 -34.75 25.92 -8.69
N GLU A 193 -33.72 26.08 -7.86
CA GLU A 193 -32.28 25.99 -8.25
C GLU A 193 -31.60 24.65 -7.84
N GLU A 194 -32.41 23.62 -7.55
CA GLU A 194 -31.86 22.29 -7.17
C GLU A 194 -30.95 21.72 -8.27
N ASP A 195 -31.28 21.94 -9.54
CA ASP A 195 -30.46 21.52 -10.68
C ASP A 195 -29.09 22.24 -10.73
N ARG A 196 -29.02 23.46 -10.19
CA ARG A 196 -27.79 24.27 -10.19
C ARG A 196 -26.74 23.68 -9.25
N LEU A 197 -27.13 23.28 -8.05
CA LEU A 197 -26.23 22.55 -7.14
C LEU A 197 -25.69 21.27 -7.80
N ARG A 198 -26.59 20.49 -8.39
CA ARG A 198 -26.22 19.24 -9.06
C ARG A 198 -25.24 19.47 -10.21
N THR A 199 -25.53 20.45 -11.08
CA THR A 199 -24.63 20.81 -12.19
C THR A 199 -23.28 21.28 -11.70
N THR A 200 -23.24 22.05 -10.60
CA THR A 200 -21.98 22.48 -9.97
C THR A 200 -21.16 21.31 -9.43
N LEU A 201 -21.82 20.36 -8.76
CA LEU A 201 -21.17 19.17 -8.24
C LEU A 201 -20.68 18.25 -9.37
N ASP A 202 -21.46 18.06 -10.43
CA ASP A 202 -21.08 17.31 -11.61
C ASP A 202 -19.85 17.93 -12.29
N GLY A 203 -19.74 19.25 -12.32
CA GLY A 203 -18.55 19.96 -12.78
C GLY A 203 -17.33 19.67 -11.94
N ILE A 204 -17.47 19.66 -10.61
CA ILE A 204 -16.38 19.31 -9.67
C ILE A 204 -15.95 17.84 -9.88
N VAL A 205 -16.93 16.93 -9.98
CA VAL A 205 -16.67 15.50 -10.28
C VAL A 205 -15.93 15.35 -11.59
N GLY A 206 -16.34 16.05 -12.66
CA GLY A 206 -15.71 15.98 -13.99
C GLY A 206 -14.23 16.34 -13.96
N VAL A 207 -13.85 17.35 -13.18
CA VAL A 207 -12.44 17.76 -13.04
C VAL A 207 -11.65 16.77 -12.20
N LEU A 208 -12.15 16.39 -11.02
CA LEU A 208 -11.39 15.60 -10.04
C LEU A 208 -11.39 14.10 -10.36
N SER A 209 -12.33 13.58 -11.12
CA SER A 209 -12.34 12.19 -11.57
C SER A 209 -11.23 11.85 -12.57
N THR A 210 -10.59 12.85 -13.18
CA THR A 210 -9.50 12.65 -14.10
C THR A 210 -8.26 12.06 -13.40
N ASP A 211 -8.07 12.36 -12.13
CA ASP A 211 -6.91 11.98 -11.33
C ASP A 211 -7.23 10.87 -10.32
N LYS A 212 -8.22 10.02 -10.61
CA LYS A 212 -8.65 8.92 -9.74
C LYS A 212 -7.54 7.93 -9.35
N ALA A 213 -6.45 7.87 -10.12
CA ALA A 213 -5.29 7.06 -9.76
C ALA A 213 -4.65 7.53 -8.45
N TYR A 214 -4.72 8.81 -8.14
CA TYR A 214 -4.10 9.43 -6.97
C TYR A 214 -5.08 9.70 -5.84
N CYS A 215 -6.25 10.20 -6.16
CA CYS A 215 -7.32 10.45 -5.19
C CYS A 215 -8.70 10.36 -5.84
N PHE A 216 -9.70 10.13 -5.01
CA PHE A 216 -11.10 10.21 -5.41
C PHE A 216 -11.91 10.88 -4.29
N LEU A 217 -13.08 11.42 -4.66
CA LEU A 217 -13.96 12.11 -3.74
C LEU A 217 -15.24 11.32 -3.50
N THR A 218 -15.71 11.40 -2.27
CA THR A 218 -17.09 11.08 -1.94
C THR A 218 -17.78 12.38 -1.55
N ILE A 219 -18.78 12.78 -2.29
CA ILE A 219 -19.53 14.01 -2.05
C ILE A 219 -20.89 13.59 -1.51
N ALA A 220 -21.23 14.02 -0.30
CA ALA A 220 -22.53 13.75 0.29
C ALA A 220 -23.30 15.05 0.45
N VAL A 221 -24.56 15.06 -0.02
CA VAL A 221 -25.48 16.21 0.06
C VAL A 221 -26.57 15.89 1.06
N SER A 222 -26.65 16.64 2.16
CA SER A 222 -27.72 16.47 3.15
C SER A 222 -29.10 16.84 2.59
N PRO A 223 -30.17 16.38 3.21
CA PRO A 223 -31.47 16.97 3.00
C PRO A 223 -31.46 18.48 3.24
N LEU A 224 -32.49 19.19 2.75
CA LEU A 224 -32.68 20.59 3.02
C LEU A 224 -33.11 20.79 4.48
N HIS A 225 -32.36 21.57 5.24
CA HIS A 225 -32.66 21.95 6.61
C HIS A 225 -33.16 23.39 6.70
N ALA A 226 -34.21 23.63 7.50
CA ALA A 226 -34.82 24.94 7.62
C ALA A 226 -34.09 25.88 8.60
N HIS A 227 -33.40 25.30 9.60
CA HIS A 227 -32.83 26.07 10.70
C HIS A 227 -31.34 25.78 10.87
N THR A 228 -30.54 26.81 11.06
CA THR A 228 -29.08 26.67 11.32
C THR A 228 -28.73 25.89 12.61
N ALA A 229 -29.74 25.68 13.49
CA ALA A 229 -29.61 24.81 14.64
C ALA A 229 -29.36 23.34 14.22
N ASP A 230 -29.88 22.94 13.08
CA ASP A 230 -29.83 21.56 12.56
C ASP A 230 -28.51 21.24 11.84
N LEU A 231 -27.54 22.17 11.87
CA LEU A 231 -26.25 22.00 11.17
C LEU A 231 -25.51 20.72 11.57
N THR A 232 -25.54 20.38 12.86
CA THR A 232 -24.90 19.15 13.35
C THR A 232 -25.59 17.91 12.79
N ASP A 233 -26.91 17.92 12.74
CA ASP A 233 -27.69 16.80 12.21
C ASP A 233 -27.46 16.64 10.70
N ALA A 234 -27.47 17.74 9.96
CA ALA A 234 -27.14 17.76 8.53
C ALA A 234 -25.72 17.22 8.23
N TYR A 235 -24.75 17.57 9.09
CA TYR A 235 -23.39 17.03 8.97
C TYR A 235 -23.33 15.55 9.27
N GLU A 236 -23.97 15.09 10.36
CA GLU A 236 -23.99 13.65 10.72
C GLU A 236 -24.72 12.81 9.66
N GLU A 237 -25.77 13.32 9.04
CA GLU A 237 -26.45 12.69 7.92
C GLU A 237 -25.51 12.55 6.71
N ALA A 238 -24.81 13.63 6.33
CA ALA A 238 -23.85 13.61 5.24
C ALA A 238 -22.68 12.65 5.55
N LEU A 239 -22.19 12.63 6.79
CA LEU A 239 -21.16 11.71 7.25
C LEU A 239 -21.65 10.25 7.22
N GLY A 240 -22.90 10.02 7.59
CA GLY A 240 -23.56 8.73 7.45
C GLY A 240 -23.55 8.22 6.01
N MET A 241 -23.94 9.08 5.05
CA MET A 241 -23.89 8.72 3.62
C MET A 241 -22.50 8.34 3.15
N ILE A 242 -21.44 9.09 3.57
CA ILE A 242 -20.06 8.78 3.23
C ILE A 242 -19.63 7.40 3.75
N ARG A 243 -20.06 7.02 4.95
CA ARG A 243 -19.78 5.69 5.52
C ARG A 243 -20.39 4.57 4.68
N HIS A 244 -21.58 4.80 4.14
CA HIS A 244 -22.38 3.86 3.34
C HIS A 244 -22.16 4.00 1.82
N ARG A 245 -21.08 4.65 1.38
CA ARG A 245 -20.77 4.73 -0.04
C ARG A 245 -20.58 3.35 -0.69
N PRO A 246 -20.67 3.21 -2.02
CA PRO A 246 -20.23 2.02 -2.73
C PRO A 246 -18.78 1.68 -2.43
N PHE A 247 -18.43 0.39 -2.44
CA PHE A 247 -17.06 -0.06 -2.18
C PHE A 247 -16.22 -0.09 -3.46
N ASP A 248 -15.92 1.10 -3.96
CA ASP A 248 -15.11 1.35 -5.15
C ASP A 248 -14.21 2.58 -4.93
N ASP A 249 -13.35 2.91 -5.89
CA ASP A 249 -12.47 4.08 -5.89
C ASP A 249 -12.90 5.14 -6.91
N GLU A 250 -14.21 5.20 -7.22
CA GLU A 250 -14.78 6.20 -8.08
C GLU A 250 -15.24 7.46 -7.29
N THR A 251 -15.13 8.61 -7.93
CA THR A 251 -15.71 9.84 -7.39
C THR A 251 -17.23 9.78 -7.55
N VAL A 252 -17.96 9.95 -6.44
CA VAL A 252 -19.43 9.78 -6.42
C VAL A 252 -20.10 10.89 -5.63
N VAL A 253 -21.29 11.29 -6.10
CA VAL A 253 -22.20 12.17 -5.36
C VAL A 253 -23.31 11.30 -4.75
N LEU A 254 -23.50 11.43 -3.44
CA LEU A 254 -24.51 10.73 -2.65
C LEU A 254 -25.58 11.72 -2.20
N GLU A 255 -26.82 11.41 -2.47
CA GLU A 255 -27.99 12.18 -2.04
C GLU A 255 -28.81 11.41 -1.00
N ALA A 256 -29.67 12.07 -0.26
CA ALA A 256 -30.41 11.56 0.91
C ALA A 256 -31.31 10.31 0.71
N GLN A 257 -31.35 9.74 -0.48
CA GLN A 257 -32.17 8.55 -0.78
C GLN A 257 -31.46 7.22 -0.45
N HIS A 258 -30.25 7.25 0.11
CA HIS A 258 -29.53 6.02 0.41
C HIS A 258 -30.10 5.34 1.66
N VAL A 259 -30.83 4.26 1.45
CA VAL A 259 -31.36 3.43 2.55
C VAL A 259 -30.19 2.61 3.13
N PRO A 260 -29.90 2.69 4.44
CA PRO A 260 -28.88 1.87 5.08
C PRO A 260 -29.18 0.38 4.82
N GLN A 261 -28.19 -0.36 4.37
CA GLN A 261 -28.31 -1.79 4.16
C GLN A 261 -28.19 -2.53 5.51
N GLU A 262 -28.82 -3.70 5.60
CA GLU A 262 -28.66 -4.56 6.77
C GLU A 262 -27.18 -4.94 6.94
N PRO A 263 -26.65 -4.95 8.18
CA PRO A 263 -25.27 -5.33 8.45
C PRO A 263 -24.96 -6.72 7.88
N PHE A 264 -23.84 -6.82 7.20
CA PHE A 264 -23.34 -8.13 6.74
C PHE A 264 -22.77 -8.91 7.93
N VAL A 265 -23.44 -9.96 8.33
CA VAL A 265 -23.00 -10.84 9.42
C VAL A 265 -22.40 -12.11 8.85
N VAL A 266 -21.13 -12.39 9.20
CA VAL A 266 -20.49 -13.65 8.81
C VAL A 266 -21.14 -14.78 9.58
N PRO A 267 -21.65 -15.84 8.90
CA PRO A 267 -22.22 -17.01 9.58
C PRO A 267 -21.20 -17.67 10.51
N ASP A 268 -21.63 -18.03 11.73
CA ASP A 268 -20.75 -18.62 12.74
C ASP A 268 -20.01 -19.88 12.24
N ALA A 269 -20.67 -20.71 11.42
CA ALA A 269 -20.05 -21.88 10.82
C ALA A 269 -18.83 -21.52 9.97
N LEU A 270 -18.93 -20.48 9.13
CA LEU A 270 -17.83 -20.02 8.29
C LEU A 270 -16.72 -19.35 9.13
N MET A 271 -17.10 -18.67 10.19
CA MET A 271 -16.14 -18.10 11.13
C MET A 271 -15.33 -19.18 11.85
N GLN A 272 -15.96 -20.28 12.23
CA GLN A 272 -15.27 -21.44 12.81
C GLN A 272 -14.38 -22.14 11.77
N GLU A 273 -14.82 -22.25 10.51
CA GLU A 273 -14.02 -22.77 9.43
C GLU A 273 -12.76 -21.94 9.20
N ILE A 274 -12.88 -20.60 9.16
CA ILE A 274 -11.75 -19.67 9.07
C ILE A 274 -10.79 -19.90 10.24
N LYS A 275 -11.31 -19.93 11.47
CA LYS A 275 -10.50 -20.14 12.68
C LYS A 275 -9.72 -21.44 12.63
N ALA A 276 -10.37 -22.55 12.28
CA ALA A 276 -9.74 -23.87 12.19
C ALA A 276 -8.63 -23.89 11.14
N ASN A 277 -8.87 -23.30 9.95
CA ASN A 277 -7.89 -23.25 8.89
C ASN A 277 -6.70 -22.33 9.23
N VAL A 278 -6.92 -21.18 9.89
CA VAL A 278 -5.82 -20.34 10.38
C VAL A 278 -4.98 -21.11 11.41
N GLN A 279 -5.61 -21.79 12.39
CA GLN A 279 -4.90 -22.64 13.35
C GLN A 279 -4.13 -23.79 12.71
N ALA A 280 -4.66 -24.33 11.62
CA ALA A 280 -3.97 -25.34 10.82
C ALA A 280 -2.76 -24.77 10.05
N GLY A 281 -2.70 -23.46 9.82
CA GLY A 281 -1.70 -22.80 8.98
C GLY A 281 -2.03 -22.88 7.49
N ASN A 282 -3.29 -23.15 7.14
CA ASN A 282 -3.74 -23.36 5.77
C ASN A 282 -4.30 -22.06 5.17
N ALA A 283 -3.41 -21.19 4.71
CA ALA A 283 -3.76 -19.90 4.13
C ALA A 283 -4.70 -20.02 2.91
N ALA A 284 -4.46 -21.00 2.03
CA ALA A 284 -5.24 -21.16 0.80
C ALA A 284 -6.74 -21.39 1.07
N ASN A 285 -7.06 -22.26 2.02
CA ASN A 285 -8.45 -22.52 2.39
C ASN A 285 -9.10 -21.30 3.05
N VAL A 286 -8.36 -20.59 3.91
CA VAL A 286 -8.87 -19.33 4.51
C VAL A 286 -9.23 -18.33 3.43
N LEU A 287 -8.32 -18.09 2.49
CA LEU A 287 -8.53 -17.14 1.39
C LEU A 287 -9.71 -17.55 0.50
N GLN A 288 -9.88 -18.83 0.25
CA GLN A 288 -11.03 -19.33 -0.51
C GLN A 288 -12.36 -19.00 0.18
N VAL A 289 -12.45 -19.19 1.51
CA VAL A 289 -13.64 -18.84 2.28
C VAL A 289 -13.88 -17.33 2.26
N LEU A 290 -12.83 -16.52 2.46
CA LEU A 290 -12.93 -15.06 2.42
C LEU A 290 -13.40 -14.54 1.06
N ARG A 291 -12.87 -15.08 -0.04
CA ARG A 291 -13.31 -14.74 -1.41
C ARG A 291 -14.77 -15.09 -1.65
N ARG A 292 -15.21 -16.25 -1.15
CA ARG A 292 -16.64 -16.64 -1.21
C ARG A 292 -17.53 -15.64 -0.46
N LEU A 293 -17.12 -15.18 0.73
CA LEU A 293 -17.84 -14.20 1.51
C LEU A 293 -17.88 -12.83 0.81
N MET A 294 -16.73 -12.37 0.29
CA MET A 294 -16.67 -11.12 -0.51
C MET A 294 -17.57 -11.18 -1.74
N GLY A 295 -17.62 -12.31 -2.45
CA GLY A 295 -18.54 -12.50 -3.58
C GLY A 295 -20.03 -12.50 -3.17
N GLN A 296 -20.36 -12.90 -1.93
CA GLN A 296 -21.72 -12.75 -1.41
C GLN A 296 -22.04 -11.30 -1.07
N MET A 297 -21.07 -10.55 -0.50
CA MET A 297 -21.19 -9.12 -0.22
C MET A 297 -21.40 -8.33 -1.52
N GLU A 298 -20.63 -8.63 -2.55
CA GLU A 298 -20.76 -8.01 -3.87
C GLU A 298 -22.15 -8.23 -4.51
N LYS A 299 -22.65 -9.48 -4.46
CA LYS A 299 -24.01 -9.80 -4.93
C LYS A 299 -25.11 -9.03 -4.17
N ARG A 300 -24.89 -8.75 -2.89
CA ARG A 300 -25.79 -7.96 -2.05
C ARG A 300 -25.56 -6.46 -2.22
N LYS A 301 -24.60 -6.04 -3.04
CA LYS A 301 -24.16 -4.64 -3.18
C LYS A 301 -23.80 -4.00 -1.85
N ALA A 302 -23.11 -4.76 -0.98
CA ALA A 302 -22.69 -4.28 0.33
C ALA A 302 -21.88 -2.98 0.19
N ASP A 303 -22.09 -2.07 1.13
CA ASP A 303 -21.44 -0.77 1.14
C ASP A 303 -20.02 -0.80 1.74
N ALA A 304 -19.33 0.31 1.69
CA ALA A 304 -17.96 0.41 2.17
C ALA A 304 -17.83 0.16 3.68
N LEU A 305 -18.86 0.50 4.47
CA LEU A 305 -18.89 0.25 5.90
C LEU A 305 -18.89 -1.25 6.17
N ALA A 306 -19.75 -2.00 5.50
CA ALA A 306 -19.85 -3.45 5.66
C ALA A 306 -18.53 -4.16 5.32
N TYR A 307 -17.85 -3.76 4.22
CA TYR A 307 -16.55 -4.32 3.85
C TYR A 307 -15.45 -4.00 4.86
N ARG A 308 -15.43 -2.77 5.39
CA ARG A 308 -14.44 -2.37 6.40
C ARG A 308 -14.66 -3.07 7.73
N GLU A 309 -15.91 -3.21 8.16
CA GLU A 309 -16.25 -3.97 9.38
C GLU A 309 -15.90 -5.44 9.22
N PHE A 310 -16.19 -6.05 8.06
CA PHE A 310 -15.75 -7.40 7.74
C PHE A 310 -14.22 -7.54 7.83
N ALA A 311 -13.48 -6.62 7.21
CA ALA A 311 -12.02 -6.63 7.29
C ALA A 311 -11.51 -6.53 8.73
N ARG A 312 -12.05 -5.61 9.52
CA ARG A 312 -11.70 -5.43 10.93
C ARG A 312 -12.01 -6.67 11.76
N GLU A 313 -13.17 -7.28 11.55
CA GLU A 313 -13.57 -8.49 12.27
C GLU A 313 -12.60 -9.65 12.02
N ILE A 314 -12.29 -9.93 10.75
CA ILE A 314 -11.35 -11.00 10.38
C ILE A 314 -9.95 -10.71 10.94
N THR A 315 -9.48 -9.47 10.81
CA THR A 315 -8.18 -9.05 11.35
C THR A 315 -8.12 -9.22 12.86
N HIS A 316 -9.11 -8.73 13.57
CA HIS A 316 -9.17 -8.83 15.02
C HIS A 316 -9.22 -10.29 15.49
N LYS A 317 -10.03 -11.14 14.85
CA LYS A 317 -10.11 -12.57 15.20
C LYS A 317 -8.81 -13.30 14.90
N THR A 318 -8.16 -13.00 13.78
CA THR A 318 -6.86 -13.59 13.43
C THR A 318 -5.78 -13.16 14.42
N THR A 319 -5.71 -11.88 14.76
CA THR A 319 -4.74 -11.35 15.75
C THR A 319 -4.94 -11.97 17.13
N ARG A 320 -6.19 -12.05 17.61
CA ARG A 320 -6.50 -12.72 18.88
C ARG A 320 -6.09 -14.19 18.90
N LEU A 321 -6.25 -14.86 17.77
CA LEU A 321 -5.89 -16.28 17.62
C LEU A 321 -4.36 -16.45 17.71
N LEU A 322 -3.58 -15.61 17.02
CA LEU A 322 -2.11 -15.61 17.12
C LEU A 322 -1.65 -15.33 18.55
N HIS A 323 -2.25 -14.34 19.21
CA HIS A 323 -1.94 -14.01 20.60
C HIS A 323 -2.24 -15.20 21.54
N GLY A 324 -3.40 -15.85 21.38
CA GLY A 324 -3.76 -17.06 22.14
C GLY A 324 -2.81 -18.24 21.90
N MET A 325 -2.13 -18.27 20.78
CA MET A 325 -1.08 -19.25 20.48
C MET A 325 0.32 -18.80 20.98
N GLY A 326 0.46 -17.66 21.67
CA GLY A 326 1.74 -17.11 22.13
C GLY A 326 2.67 -16.70 20.98
N LEU A 327 2.10 -16.21 19.88
CA LEU A 327 2.82 -15.60 18.77
C LEU A 327 2.76 -14.08 18.88
N GLU A 328 3.88 -13.41 18.67
CA GLU A 328 3.90 -11.95 18.66
C GLU A 328 3.02 -11.42 17.53
N CYS A 329 2.05 -10.58 17.91
CA CYS A 329 1.17 -9.90 16.98
C CYS A 329 1.80 -8.57 16.51
N GLY A 330 3.02 -8.63 15.93
CA GLY A 330 3.54 -7.51 15.16
C GLY A 330 2.64 -7.24 13.95
N LYS A 331 2.85 -6.12 13.28
CA LYS A 331 2.09 -5.74 12.09
C LYS A 331 2.05 -6.90 11.09
N LEU A 332 0.86 -7.35 10.71
CA LEU A 332 0.66 -8.47 9.79
C LEU A 332 0.70 -8.02 8.33
N THR A 333 0.39 -6.75 8.10
CA THR A 333 0.44 -6.08 6.78
C THR A 333 0.62 -4.58 6.98
N ASP A 334 1.20 -3.91 6.00
CA ASP A 334 1.36 -2.44 6.03
C ASP A 334 0.09 -1.70 5.59
N LEU A 335 -0.89 -2.40 5.05
CA LEU A 335 -2.17 -1.83 4.66
C LEU A 335 -3.11 -1.72 5.86
N GLU A 336 -3.83 -0.62 5.97
CA GLU A 336 -4.88 -0.40 6.97
C GLU A 336 -6.27 -0.61 6.35
N PRO A 337 -7.23 -1.20 7.07
CA PRO A 337 -8.59 -1.43 6.54
C PRO A 337 -9.28 -0.16 6.03
N GLU A 338 -8.94 1.00 6.60
CA GLU A 338 -9.47 2.31 6.21
C GLU A 338 -9.05 2.75 4.81
N GLN A 339 -7.91 2.27 4.32
CA GLN A 339 -7.36 2.57 2.99
C GLN A 339 -7.89 1.62 1.90
N LEU A 340 -8.71 0.64 2.29
CA LEU A 340 -9.28 -0.31 1.36
C LEU A 340 -10.58 0.23 0.79
N HIS A 341 -10.62 0.39 -0.52
CA HIS A 341 -11.78 0.97 -1.22
C HIS A 341 -12.33 0.05 -2.31
N THR A 342 -11.63 -1.04 -2.64
CA THR A 342 -12.07 -1.99 -3.67
C THR A 342 -11.92 -3.43 -3.21
N VAL A 343 -12.73 -4.33 -3.77
CA VAL A 343 -12.67 -5.78 -3.48
C VAL A 343 -11.28 -6.33 -3.81
N SER A 344 -10.64 -5.86 -4.89
CA SER A 344 -9.29 -6.30 -5.26
C SER A 344 -8.22 -5.88 -4.25
N LYS A 345 -8.31 -4.66 -3.68
CA LYS A 345 -7.41 -4.20 -2.61
C LYS A 345 -7.64 -4.99 -1.33
N LEU A 346 -8.90 -5.29 -1.01
CA LEU A 346 -9.27 -6.11 0.14
C LEU A 346 -8.77 -7.55 0.01
N ASP A 347 -8.84 -8.15 -1.18
CA ASP A 347 -8.30 -9.50 -1.42
C ASP A 347 -6.79 -9.54 -1.19
N ARG A 348 -6.04 -8.56 -1.73
CA ARG A 348 -4.59 -8.44 -1.48
C ARG A 348 -4.25 -8.22 -0.01
N TYR A 349 -5.07 -7.44 0.69
CA TYR A 349 -4.94 -7.25 2.13
C TYR A 349 -5.04 -8.57 2.87
N PHE A 350 -6.07 -9.37 2.57
CA PHE A 350 -6.24 -10.68 3.18
C PHE A 350 -5.14 -11.66 2.77
N GLU A 351 -4.68 -11.64 1.52
CA GLU A 351 -3.55 -12.47 1.09
C GLU A 351 -2.30 -12.18 1.92
N ALA A 352 -1.95 -10.92 2.10
CA ALA A 352 -0.80 -10.52 2.89
C ALA A 352 -0.97 -10.88 4.37
N MET A 353 -2.10 -10.51 4.97
CA MET A 353 -2.39 -10.68 6.38
C MET A 353 -2.50 -12.16 6.79
N ILE A 354 -3.29 -12.94 6.06
CA ILE A 354 -3.49 -14.37 6.33
C ILE A 354 -2.23 -15.17 5.98
N GLY A 355 -1.56 -14.81 4.87
CA GLY A 355 -0.28 -15.44 4.50
C GLY A 355 0.75 -15.31 5.59
N GLU A 356 0.94 -14.11 6.13
CA GLU A 356 1.88 -13.84 7.22
C GLU A 356 1.46 -14.55 8.52
N ALA A 357 0.17 -14.51 8.87
CA ALA A 357 -0.34 -15.18 10.05
C ALA A 357 -0.09 -16.72 9.99
N CYS A 358 -0.43 -17.35 8.88
CA CYS A 358 -0.22 -18.78 8.67
C CYS A 358 1.28 -19.13 8.63
N ARG A 359 2.12 -18.30 8.04
CA ARG A 359 3.57 -18.49 8.04
C ARG A 359 4.13 -18.51 9.46
N ARG A 360 3.73 -17.57 10.32
CA ARG A 360 4.16 -17.54 11.74
C ARG A 360 3.71 -18.79 12.48
N ILE A 361 2.48 -19.26 12.23
CA ILE A 361 1.95 -20.48 12.86
C ILE A 361 2.76 -21.70 12.42
N ASN A 362 3.04 -21.84 11.12
CA ASN A 362 3.79 -22.98 10.57
C ASN A 362 5.24 -22.98 11.08
N ASN A 363 5.92 -21.83 11.09
CA ASN A 363 7.26 -21.71 11.67
C ASN A 363 7.28 -22.13 13.14
N LYS A 364 6.27 -21.76 13.94
CA LYS A 364 6.18 -22.21 15.34
C LYS A 364 5.97 -23.71 15.44
N LYS A 365 5.14 -24.31 14.59
CA LYS A 365 4.91 -25.76 14.55
C LYS A 365 6.20 -26.50 14.16
N GLU A 366 6.92 -25.98 13.17
CA GLU A 366 8.21 -26.54 12.74
C GLU A 366 9.27 -26.43 13.83
N ALA A 367 9.38 -25.27 14.47
CA ALA A 367 10.27 -25.06 15.62
C ALA A 367 9.89 -25.92 16.84
N ALA A 368 8.64 -26.32 16.95
CA ALA A 368 8.15 -27.16 18.05
C ALA A 368 8.17 -28.66 17.73
N ASP A 369 8.65 -29.06 16.53
CA ASP A 369 8.80 -30.48 16.20
C ASP A 369 10.04 -31.05 16.91
N PRO A 370 9.86 -31.76 18.01
CA PRO A 370 10.99 -32.22 18.83
C PRO A 370 11.88 -33.22 18.10
N ILE A 371 11.34 -33.96 17.14
CA ILE A 371 12.09 -34.95 16.36
C ILE A 371 13.01 -34.24 15.37
N ILE A 372 12.46 -33.31 14.57
CA ILE A 372 13.26 -32.57 13.60
C ILE A 372 14.26 -31.65 14.29
N THR A 373 13.82 -30.89 15.29
CA THR A 373 14.68 -30.01 16.08
C THR A 373 15.80 -30.79 16.78
N GLY A 374 15.45 -31.91 17.42
CA GLY A 374 16.42 -32.78 18.07
C GLY A 374 17.43 -33.40 17.08
N ALA A 375 16.92 -33.95 15.95
CA ALA A 375 17.78 -34.54 14.93
C ALA A 375 18.73 -33.50 14.32
N THR A 376 18.24 -32.31 14.00
CA THR A 376 19.07 -31.23 13.43
C THR A 376 20.10 -30.68 14.43
N ALA A 377 19.71 -30.49 15.68
CA ALA A 377 20.62 -30.09 16.76
C ALA A 377 21.72 -31.13 16.98
N TYR A 378 21.34 -32.40 17.09
CA TYR A 378 22.31 -33.50 17.24
C TYR A 378 23.37 -33.51 16.14
N VAL A 379 22.92 -33.40 14.88
CA VAL A 379 23.84 -33.36 13.72
C VAL A 379 24.69 -32.10 13.74
N THR A 380 24.13 -30.95 14.02
CA THR A 380 24.89 -29.69 14.02
C THR A 380 25.91 -29.59 15.11
N GLU A 381 25.69 -30.20 16.27
CA GLU A 381 26.63 -30.21 17.39
C GLU A 381 27.70 -31.27 17.21
N ARG A 382 27.39 -32.40 16.56
CA ARG A 382 28.27 -33.60 16.51
C ARG A 382 28.66 -34.00 15.10
N TYR A 383 28.55 -33.10 14.09
CA TYR A 383 28.82 -33.42 12.67
C TYR A 383 30.22 -34.03 12.41
N THR A 384 31.18 -33.83 13.32
CA THR A 384 32.52 -34.40 13.24
C THR A 384 32.60 -35.90 13.60
N GLU A 385 31.60 -36.40 14.35
CA GLU A 385 31.51 -37.76 14.82
C GLU A 385 30.92 -38.70 13.75
N ASP A 386 30.97 -40.01 14.02
CA ASP A 386 30.34 -40.99 13.14
C ASP A 386 28.81 -41.04 13.40
N ILE A 387 28.06 -40.26 12.63
CA ILE A 387 26.61 -40.14 12.76
C ILE A 387 25.93 -41.16 11.87
N THR A 388 25.22 -42.09 12.51
CA THR A 388 24.31 -43.02 11.84
C THR A 388 22.84 -42.66 12.15
N LEU A 389 21.95 -43.01 11.23
CA LEU A 389 20.51 -42.81 11.42
C LEU A 389 19.99 -43.49 12.70
N ASP A 390 20.47 -44.71 12.99
CA ASP A 390 20.05 -45.49 14.15
C ASP A 390 20.55 -44.89 15.47
N LEU A 391 21.71 -44.26 15.47
CA LEU A 391 22.28 -43.62 16.66
C LEU A 391 21.39 -42.38 17.03
N VAL A 392 21.03 -41.56 16.05
CA VAL A 392 20.19 -40.40 16.28
C VAL A 392 18.78 -40.82 16.64
N ALA A 393 18.25 -41.84 15.99
CA ALA A 393 16.92 -42.37 16.29
C ALA A 393 16.86 -42.90 17.73
N SER A 394 17.91 -43.65 18.17
CA SER A 394 18.02 -44.13 19.56
C SER A 394 18.08 -42.98 20.55
N TRP A 395 18.84 -41.92 20.25
CA TRP A 395 18.91 -40.72 21.08
C TRP A 395 17.54 -40.00 21.21
N LEU A 396 16.75 -40.03 20.13
CA LEU A 396 15.40 -39.49 20.12
C LEU A 396 14.33 -40.44 20.67
N ASN A 397 14.70 -41.64 21.11
CA ASN A 397 13.81 -42.72 21.57
C ASN A 397 12.78 -43.15 20.50
N ILE A 398 13.20 -43.20 19.24
CA ILE A 398 12.40 -43.67 18.09
C ILE A 398 13.18 -44.73 17.28
N THR A 399 12.53 -45.35 16.30
CA THR A 399 13.20 -46.29 15.41
C THR A 399 13.86 -45.58 14.23
N GLY A 400 14.96 -46.15 13.69
CA GLY A 400 15.67 -45.61 12.53
C GLY A 400 14.77 -45.49 11.30
N GLY A 401 13.92 -46.49 11.03
CA GLY A 401 12.96 -46.46 9.94
C GLY A 401 11.95 -45.33 10.06
N TYR A 402 11.45 -45.08 11.26
CA TYR A 402 10.53 -43.96 11.52
C TYR A 402 11.25 -42.62 11.30
N LEU A 403 12.44 -42.42 11.88
CA LEU A 403 13.22 -41.19 11.69
C LEU A 403 13.52 -40.94 10.20
N SER A 404 13.89 -41.97 9.44
CA SER A 404 14.20 -41.84 8.01
C SER A 404 13.02 -41.30 7.21
N THR A 405 11.85 -41.92 7.40
CA THR A 405 10.63 -41.53 6.68
C THR A 405 10.13 -40.16 7.14
N TYR A 406 10.06 -39.97 8.46
CA TYR A 406 9.58 -38.73 9.06
C TYR A 406 10.45 -37.51 8.73
N PHE A 407 11.78 -37.67 8.79
CA PHE A 407 12.73 -36.60 8.47
C PHE A 407 12.58 -36.19 6.99
N LYS A 408 12.50 -37.18 6.09
CA LYS A 408 12.31 -36.91 4.66
C LYS A 408 10.96 -36.25 4.35
N ASP A 409 9.88 -36.69 4.98
CA ASP A 409 8.55 -36.13 4.78
C ASP A 409 8.47 -34.69 5.26
N LYS A 410 9.16 -34.36 6.35
CA LYS A 410 9.13 -33.02 6.95
C LYS A 410 10.12 -32.04 6.33
N THR A 411 11.32 -32.49 5.94
CA THR A 411 12.40 -31.64 5.43
C THR A 411 12.57 -31.68 3.91
N GLY A 412 11.96 -32.67 3.25
CA GLY A 412 12.09 -32.91 1.81
C GLY A 412 13.40 -33.61 1.40
N ILE A 413 14.37 -33.79 2.32
CA ILE A 413 15.68 -34.39 2.05
C ILE A 413 15.94 -35.61 2.95
N ASN A 414 16.77 -36.55 2.49
CA ASN A 414 17.15 -37.70 3.31
C ASN A 414 18.04 -37.26 4.47
N PHE A 415 17.98 -37.96 5.60
CA PHE A 415 18.76 -37.66 6.79
C PHE A 415 20.27 -37.65 6.50
N LEU A 416 20.80 -38.65 5.73
CA LEU A 416 22.21 -38.70 5.35
C LEU A 416 22.62 -37.56 4.41
N ASP A 417 21.73 -37.11 3.52
CA ASP A 417 22.01 -35.93 2.70
C ASP A 417 22.10 -34.67 3.58
N PHE A 418 21.23 -34.52 4.58
CA PHE A 418 21.31 -33.44 5.56
C PHE A 418 22.64 -33.43 6.34
N VAL A 419 23.09 -34.59 6.86
CA VAL A 419 24.41 -34.71 7.54
C VAL A 419 25.54 -34.26 6.61
N ASN A 420 25.49 -34.68 5.34
CA ASN A 420 26.50 -34.27 4.36
C ASN A 420 26.42 -32.77 4.04
N ASP A 421 25.25 -32.19 3.95
CA ASP A 421 25.06 -30.76 3.73
C ASP A 421 25.66 -29.91 4.86
N VAL A 422 25.46 -30.32 6.12
CA VAL A 422 26.06 -29.68 7.29
C VAL A 422 27.61 -29.77 7.22
N ARG A 423 28.18 -30.97 6.97
CA ARG A 423 29.60 -31.20 6.87
C ARG A 423 30.26 -30.39 5.75
N ILE A 424 29.62 -30.37 4.57
CA ILE A 424 30.15 -29.63 3.41
C ILE A 424 29.99 -28.11 3.64
N GLY A 425 28.92 -27.67 4.32
CA GLY A 425 28.78 -26.28 4.76
C GLY A 425 29.94 -25.82 5.62
N LYS A 426 30.31 -26.64 6.63
CA LYS A 426 31.51 -26.39 7.49
C LYS A 426 32.82 -26.47 6.73
N ALA A 427 32.95 -27.41 5.80
CA ALA A 427 34.13 -27.50 4.94
C ALA A 427 34.30 -26.23 4.09
N LYS A 428 33.24 -25.66 3.54
CA LYS A 428 33.27 -24.38 2.79
C LYS A 428 33.78 -23.22 3.66
N GLU A 429 33.34 -23.14 4.92
CA GLU A 429 33.80 -22.14 5.87
C GLU A 429 35.32 -22.28 6.10
N LEU A 430 35.79 -23.50 6.43
CA LEU A 430 37.21 -23.78 6.67
C LEU A 430 38.06 -23.54 5.41
N LEU A 431 37.60 -23.91 4.23
CA LEU A 431 38.31 -23.67 2.97
C LEU A 431 38.50 -22.19 2.65
N ARG A 432 37.57 -21.30 3.10
CA ARG A 432 37.67 -19.85 2.91
C ARG A 432 38.48 -19.16 4.00
N GLN A 433 38.45 -19.66 5.22
CA GLN A 433 38.97 -18.97 6.40
C GLN A 433 40.34 -19.45 6.81
N THR A 434 40.83 -20.60 6.28
CA THR A 434 42.08 -21.23 6.71
C THR A 434 42.91 -21.77 5.54
N ASP A 435 44.21 -21.87 5.75
CA ASP A 435 45.17 -22.52 4.82
C ASP A 435 45.40 -24.01 5.13
N LEU A 436 44.54 -24.63 5.95
CA LEU A 436 44.62 -26.04 6.29
C LEU A 436 44.62 -26.91 5.02
N ARG A 437 45.34 -28.04 5.07
CA ARG A 437 45.31 -29.00 3.96
C ARG A 437 43.89 -29.54 3.79
N ILE A 438 43.47 -29.76 2.54
CA ILE A 438 42.11 -30.26 2.23
C ILE A 438 41.85 -31.60 2.95
N GLN A 439 42.90 -32.43 3.13
CA GLN A 439 42.79 -33.66 3.88
C GLN A 439 42.49 -33.45 5.36
N ASP A 440 43.10 -32.41 5.97
CA ASP A 440 42.89 -32.07 7.38
C ASP A 440 41.46 -31.51 7.57
N ILE A 441 41.00 -30.70 6.62
CA ILE A 441 39.60 -30.18 6.61
C ILE A 441 38.63 -31.34 6.49
N ALA A 442 38.83 -32.29 5.58
CA ALA A 442 37.99 -33.47 5.44
C ALA A 442 37.85 -34.23 6.76
N GLY A 443 39.01 -34.46 7.46
CA GLY A 443 39.02 -35.07 8.80
C GLY A 443 38.27 -34.26 9.85
N GLN A 444 38.48 -32.94 9.88
CA GLN A 444 37.83 -32.04 10.84
C GLN A 444 36.33 -31.96 10.66
N VAL A 445 35.82 -32.17 9.45
CA VAL A 445 34.37 -32.16 9.21
C VAL A 445 33.72 -33.55 9.23
N GLY A 446 34.48 -34.58 9.69
CA GLY A 446 33.95 -35.91 9.96
C GLY A 446 34.02 -36.89 8.78
N TYR A 447 34.82 -36.64 7.75
CA TYR A 447 35.06 -37.61 6.68
C TYR A 447 36.36 -38.40 6.96
N GLN A 448 36.24 -39.69 7.15
CA GLN A 448 37.38 -40.59 7.30
C GLN A 448 38.06 -40.91 5.98
N ASN A 449 37.36 -40.79 4.86
CA ASN A 449 37.83 -41.11 3.52
C ASN A 449 37.79 -39.90 2.59
N MET A 450 38.96 -39.52 2.07
CA MET A 450 39.14 -38.38 1.18
C MET A 450 38.37 -38.49 -0.12
N ASN A 451 38.23 -39.70 -0.67
CA ASN A 451 37.44 -39.90 -1.91
C ASN A 451 35.96 -39.65 -1.69
N SER A 452 35.43 -40.05 -0.54
CA SER A 452 34.03 -39.79 -0.15
C SER A 452 33.82 -38.31 0.06
N PHE A 453 34.73 -37.59 0.69
CA PHE A 453 34.68 -36.14 0.84
C PHE A 453 34.66 -35.42 -0.51
N ASN A 454 35.63 -35.70 -1.39
CA ASN A 454 35.74 -35.07 -2.70
C ASN A 454 34.47 -35.28 -3.55
N ARG A 455 33.96 -36.51 -3.57
CA ARG A 455 32.72 -36.86 -4.30
C ARG A 455 31.54 -36.10 -3.76
N MET A 456 31.36 -36.04 -2.43
CA MET A 456 30.23 -35.37 -1.82
C MET A 456 30.36 -33.86 -1.96
N PHE A 457 31.54 -33.31 -1.76
CA PHE A 457 31.76 -31.87 -1.95
C PHE A 457 31.45 -31.46 -3.38
N LYS A 458 31.92 -32.20 -4.40
CA LYS A 458 31.60 -31.92 -5.81
C LYS A 458 30.12 -32.11 -6.12
N LYS A 459 29.46 -33.14 -5.52
CA LYS A 459 27.99 -33.35 -5.68
C LYS A 459 27.18 -32.15 -5.20
N ILE A 460 27.55 -31.56 -4.06
CA ILE A 460 26.77 -30.47 -3.42
C ILE A 460 27.15 -29.10 -3.98
N THR A 461 28.46 -28.88 -4.33
CA THR A 461 28.94 -27.54 -4.74
C THR A 461 29.14 -27.39 -6.24
N GLY A 462 29.13 -28.47 -7.00
CA GLY A 462 29.43 -28.49 -8.43
C GLY A 462 30.92 -28.50 -8.77
N VAL A 463 31.83 -28.17 -7.83
CA VAL A 463 33.26 -28.02 -8.03
C VAL A 463 34.04 -28.85 -6.99
N THR A 464 35.35 -29.10 -7.23
CA THR A 464 36.19 -29.77 -6.25
C THR A 464 36.59 -28.82 -5.10
N PRO A 465 36.97 -29.34 -3.92
CA PRO A 465 37.44 -28.50 -2.82
C PRO A 465 38.64 -27.60 -3.20
N SER A 466 39.53 -28.09 -4.06
CA SER A 466 40.69 -27.32 -4.55
C SER A 466 40.28 -26.17 -5.46
N GLU A 467 39.30 -26.38 -6.34
CA GLU A 467 38.73 -25.34 -7.19
C GLU A 467 37.98 -24.31 -6.37
N TYR A 468 37.21 -24.77 -5.39
CA TYR A 468 36.44 -23.91 -4.49
C TYR A 468 37.34 -22.96 -3.68
N ARG A 469 38.47 -23.47 -3.15
CA ARG A 469 39.46 -22.64 -2.45
C ARG A 469 40.06 -21.59 -3.38
N ARG A 470 40.45 -21.96 -4.60
CA ARG A 470 41.03 -21.02 -5.58
C ARG A 470 40.05 -19.93 -5.99
N SER A 471 38.77 -20.24 -6.15
CA SER A 471 37.77 -19.25 -6.48
C SER A 471 37.47 -18.31 -5.33
N GLY A 472 37.61 -18.73 -4.08
CA GLY A 472 37.44 -17.89 -2.88
C GLY A 472 38.61 -16.97 -2.56
N THR A 473 39.79 -17.19 -3.16
CA THR A 473 40.98 -16.35 -2.95
C THR A 473 41.05 -15.18 -3.97
N GLN A 474 40.15 -15.13 -4.94
CA GLN A 474 40.10 -14.08 -6.00
C GLN A 474 39.04 -13.00 -5.75
N MET A 475 38.42 -12.94 -4.60
CA MET A 475 37.60 -11.85 -4.09
C MET A 475 38.27 -11.24 -2.86
#